data_5a118eaa3b0eefb5d8974d7d4b6c759b
#
_entry.id   5a118eaa3b0eefb5d8974d7d4b6c759b
#
_cell.length_a   1.000
_cell.length_b   1.000
_cell.length_c   1.000
_cell.angle_alpha   90.00
_cell.angle_beta   90.00
_cell.angle_gamma   90.00
#
_symmetry.space_group_name_H-M   'P 1'
#
loop_
_entity.id
_entity.type
_entity.pdbx_description
1 polymer ?
#
loop_
_entity_poly.entity_id
_entity_poly.type
_entity_poly.pdbx_seq_one_letter_code
_entity_poly.pdbx_strand_id
1 'polypeptide(L)'
;MMSTSGGRYDLARFGTEVFRASPRQADLMIVAGRVSQKMAPVLRQVYDQMAEPKWVLSMGVCASSGGMFNNYAIVQGVDHIVPVDIYLPGCPPRPEMLMHAIITLHDKIQNMPLGANRAEAIRAAEQAALDERPLIPVEGMFR
;
A
#
# COMPACT_ATOMS: atom_id res chain seq x y z
N MET A 1 9.47 -10.20 0.24
CA MET A 1 8.22 -10.98 0.28
C MET A 1 8.49 -12.48 0.27
N MET A 2 9.14 -13.09 -0.73
CA MET A 2 9.38 -14.56 -0.71
C MET A 2 10.14 -15.04 0.54
N SER A 3 11.14 -14.32 1.01
CA SER A 3 11.90 -14.69 2.22
C SER A 3 11.07 -14.63 3.50
N THR A 4 10.06 -13.79 3.55
CA THR A 4 9.19 -13.64 4.72
C THR A 4 8.17 -14.76 4.87
N SER A 5 7.93 -15.53 3.80
CA SER A 5 7.13 -16.76 3.83
C SER A 5 7.95 -18.00 4.21
N GLY A 6 9.28 -17.85 4.36
CA GLY A 6 10.15 -18.95 4.79
C GLY A 6 10.10 -19.16 6.30
N GLY A 7 10.38 -20.38 6.76
CA GLY A 7 10.26 -20.78 8.16
C GLY A 7 11.07 -19.96 9.16
N ARG A 8 12.09 -19.21 8.72
CA ARG A 8 12.86 -18.31 9.59
C ARG A 8 12.06 -17.06 10.01
N TYR A 9 11.24 -16.52 9.11
CA TYR A 9 10.53 -15.26 9.32
C TYR A 9 9.03 -15.42 9.50
N ASP A 10 8.45 -16.45 8.92
CA ASP A 10 7.08 -16.92 9.02
C ASP A 10 6.00 -15.86 9.36
N LEU A 11 5.42 -15.26 8.32
CA LEU A 11 4.34 -14.30 8.46
C LEU A 11 3.03 -14.91 8.98
N ALA A 12 2.91 -16.25 9.00
CA ALA A 12 1.71 -16.95 9.47
C ALA A 12 1.36 -16.60 10.91
N ARG A 13 2.37 -16.41 11.77
CA ARG A 13 2.17 -16.02 13.18
C ARG A 13 1.52 -14.63 13.36
N PHE A 14 1.56 -13.79 12.31
CA PHE A 14 0.92 -12.48 12.29
C PHE A 14 -0.40 -12.48 11.51
N GLY A 15 -0.87 -13.66 11.07
CA GLY A 15 -2.11 -13.79 10.31
C GLY A 15 -2.02 -13.33 8.84
N THR A 16 -0.81 -13.12 8.31
CA THR A 16 -0.57 -12.55 6.97
C THR A 16 0.11 -13.52 6.01
N GLU A 17 -0.17 -14.82 6.14
CA GLU A 17 0.43 -15.86 5.30
C GLU A 17 -0.13 -15.88 3.88
N VAL A 18 -1.44 -15.67 3.72
CA VAL A 18 -2.13 -15.93 2.46
C VAL A 18 -2.11 -14.72 1.55
N PHE A 19 -1.42 -14.83 0.42
CA PHE A 19 -1.50 -13.86 -0.66
C PHE A 19 -2.74 -14.11 -1.51
N ARG A 20 -3.72 -13.20 -1.44
CA ARG A 20 -4.96 -13.31 -2.22
C ARG A 20 -4.76 -12.73 -3.62
N ALA A 21 -5.16 -13.50 -4.64
CA ALA A 21 -5.18 -13.05 -6.03
C ALA A 21 -6.39 -12.16 -6.35
N SER A 22 -7.47 -12.28 -5.56
CA SER A 22 -8.69 -11.47 -5.73
C SER A 22 -8.63 -10.22 -4.86
N PRO A 23 -8.69 -9.00 -5.41
CA PRO A 23 -8.70 -7.76 -4.64
C PRO A 23 -9.87 -7.67 -3.66
N ARG A 24 -11.02 -8.21 -4.02
CA ARG A 24 -12.23 -8.19 -3.19
C ARG A 24 -12.15 -9.02 -1.91
N GLN A 25 -11.12 -9.88 -1.81
CA GLN A 25 -10.88 -10.75 -0.65
C GLN A 25 -9.60 -10.34 0.11
N ALA A 26 -9.02 -9.22 -0.25
CA ALA A 26 -7.78 -8.71 0.36
C ALA A 26 -8.06 -7.42 1.12
N ASP A 27 -7.50 -7.32 2.32
CA ASP A 27 -7.61 -6.14 3.19
C ASP A 27 -6.34 -5.27 3.12
N LEU A 28 -5.21 -5.87 2.76
CA LEU A 28 -3.92 -5.18 2.63
C LEU A 28 -3.41 -5.25 1.19
N MET A 29 -3.13 -4.09 0.63
CA MET A 29 -2.46 -3.94 -0.66
C MET A 29 -0.98 -3.61 -0.45
N ILE A 30 -0.09 -4.46 -0.93
CA ILE A 30 1.35 -4.20 -0.90
C ILE A 30 1.80 -3.79 -2.30
N VAL A 31 2.17 -2.52 -2.46
CA VAL A 31 2.74 -2.02 -3.72
C VAL A 31 4.24 -2.15 -3.66
N ALA A 32 4.80 -3.06 -4.47
CA ALA A 32 6.21 -3.39 -4.46
C ALA A 32 6.87 -3.09 -5.82
N GLY A 33 7.89 -2.28 -5.81
CA GLY A 33 8.65 -1.91 -7.01
C GLY A 33 8.20 -0.61 -7.66
N ARG A 34 8.78 -0.32 -8.83
CA ARG A 34 8.48 0.88 -9.60
C ARG A 34 7.11 0.79 -10.29
N VAL A 35 6.32 1.84 -10.20
CA VAL A 35 5.02 1.94 -10.87
C VAL A 35 5.17 2.76 -12.14
N SER A 36 4.91 2.15 -13.29
CA SER A 36 4.90 2.88 -14.55
C SER A 36 3.62 3.68 -14.73
N GLN A 37 3.67 4.75 -15.53
CA GLN A 37 2.49 5.55 -15.85
C GLN A 37 1.37 4.71 -16.48
N LYS A 38 1.72 3.69 -17.27
CA LYS A 38 0.73 2.77 -17.87
C LYS A 38 0.07 1.83 -16.86
N MET A 39 0.77 1.52 -15.75
CA MET A 39 0.23 0.67 -14.67
C MET A 39 -0.54 1.45 -13.60
N ALA A 40 -0.35 2.75 -13.51
CA ALA A 40 -1.02 3.59 -12.52
C ALA A 40 -2.55 3.45 -12.54
N PRO A 41 -3.24 3.48 -13.69
CA PRO A 41 -4.69 3.28 -13.75
C PRO A 41 -5.12 1.89 -13.28
N VAL A 42 -4.37 0.84 -13.63
CA VAL A 42 -4.66 -0.53 -13.21
C VAL A 42 -4.52 -0.67 -11.69
N LEU A 43 -3.48 -0.07 -11.11
CA LEU A 43 -3.27 -0.05 -9.67
C LEU A 43 -4.43 0.64 -8.96
N ARG A 44 -4.93 1.76 -9.48
CA ARG A 44 -6.10 2.45 -8.96
C ARG A 44 -7.35 1.58 -9.04
N GLN A 45 -7.59 0.90 -10.16
CA GLN A 45 -8.72 -0.02 -10.31
C GLN A 45 -8.67 -1.18 -9.30
N VAL A 46 -7.49 -1.75 -9.05
CA VAL A 46 -7.31 -2.80 -8.04
C VAL A 46 -7.64 -2.27 -6.64
N TYR A 47 -7.19 -1.06 -6.31
CA TYR A 47 -7.50 -0.43 -5.03
C TYR A 47 -8.99 -0.18 -4.87
N ASP A 48 -9.68 0.31 -5.89
CA ASP A 48 -11.11 0.59 -5.85
C ASP A 48 -11.97 -0.69 -5.73
N GLN A 49 -11.43 -1.85 -6.17
CA GLN A 49 -12.08 -3.15 -6.03
C GLN A 49 -11.94 -3.78 -4.65
N MET A 50 -11.04 -3.29 -3.82
CA MET A 50 -10.88 -3.78 -2.45
C MET A 50 -12.04 -3.34 -1.57
N ALA A 51 -12.49 -4.25 -0.70
CA ALA A 51 -13.51 -3.95 0.30
C ALA A 51 -12.94 -3.06 1.41
N GLU A 52 -13.79 -2.23 2.01
CA GLU A 52 -13.44 -1.48 3.21
C GLU A 52 -13.66 -2.35 4.47
N PRO A 53 -12.79 -2.25 5.48
CA PRO A 53 -11.58 -1.42 5.58
C PRO A 53 -10.40 -1.98 4.79
N LYS A 54 -9.63 -1.10 4.14
CA LYS A 54 -8.47 -1.47 3.33
C LYS A 54 -7.26 -0.61 3.70
N TRP A 55 -6.06 -1.19 3.57
CA TRP A 55 -4.80 -0.53 3.89
C TRP A 55 -3.81 -0.69 2.74
N VAL A 56 -2.94 0.30 2.59
CA VAL A 56 -1.90 0.30 1.54
C VAL A 56 -0.52 0.42 2.17
N LEU A 57 0.36 -0.51 1.83
CA LEU A 57 1.76 -0.51 2.21
C LEU A 57 2.62 -0.26 0.97
N SER A 58 3.35 0.85 0.97
CA SER A 58 4.32 1.17 -0.08
C SER A 58 5.67 0.53 0.24
N MET A 59 6.04 -0.52 -0.50
CA MET A 59 7.23 -1.31 -0.24
C MET A 59 8.42 -0.87 -1.08
N GLY A 60 9.42 -0.34 -0.40
CA GLY A 60 10.69 0.06 -0.99
C GLY A 60 10.67 1.46 -1.59
N VAL A 61 11.85 1.96 -1.85
CA VAL A 61 12.08 3.33 -2.34
C VAL A 61 11.44 3.60 -3.70
N CYS A 62 11.37 2.58 -4.56
CA CYS A 62 10.78 2.72 -5.89
C CYS A 62 9.27 2.99 -5.84
N ALA A 63 8.54 2.35 -4.92
CA ALA A 63 7.13 2.62 -4.73
C ALA A 63 6.89 3.92 -3.97
N SER A 64 7.77 4.25 -3.02
CA SER A 64 7.58 5.43 -2.14
C SER A 64 7.91 6.76 -2.81
N SER A 65 8.90 6.80 -3.72
CA SER A 65 9.37 8.04 -4.32
C SER A 65 9.89 7.90 -5.76
N GLY A 66 9.68 6.74 -6.41
CA GLY A 66 10.29 6.44 -7.71
C GLY A 66 11.77 6.03 -7.63
N GLY A 67 12.45 6.30 -6.51
CA GLY A 67 13.84 5.94 -6.28
C GLY A 67 14.81 6.55 -7.30
N MET A 68 15.70 5.72 -7.87
CA MET A 68 16.64 6.14 -8.89
C MET A 68 15.99 6.37 -10.28
N PHE A 69 14.74 6.00 -10.46
CA PHE A 69 14.04 6.07 -11.76
C PHE A 69 13.26 7.39 -11.92
N ASN A 70 13.98 8.50 -11.86
CA ASN A 70 13.38 9.81 -12.06
C ASN A 70 13.22 10.13 -13.57
N ASN A 71 12.17 9.59 -14.17
CA ASN A 71 11.83 9.81 -15.56
C ASN A 71 10.31 9.89 -15.77
N TYR A 72 9.89 10.38 -16.93
CA TYR A 72 8.47 10.59 -17.27
C TYR A 72 7.64 9.28 -17.36
N ALA A 73 8.28 8.12 -17.48
CA ALA A 73 7.60 6.84 -17.61
C ALA A 73 7.22 6.22 -16.27
N ILE A 74 7.80 6.69 -15.18
CA ILE A 74 7.62 6.16 -13.83
C ILE A 74 6.94 7.20 -12.94
N VAL A 75 5.95 6.75 -12.19
CA VAL A 75 5.27 7.57 -11.18
C VAL A 75 6.20 7.79 -10.00
N GLN A 76 6.37 9.04 -9.59
CA GLN A 76 7.29 9.44 -8.51
C GLN A 76 6.63 9.34 -7.14
N GLY A 77 6.17 8.14 -6.80
CA GLY A 77 5.49 7.79 -5.55
C GLY A 77 4.08 7.25 -5.80
N VAL A 78 3.75 6.13 -5.15
CA VAL A 78 2.45 5.50 -5.27
C VAL A 78 1.34 6.30 -4.58
N ASP A 79 1.72 7.17 -3.66
CA ASP A 79 0.85 8.13 -2.96
C ASP A 79 0.18 9.17 -3.90
N HIS A 80 0.70 9.34 -5.11
CA HIS A 80 0.01 10.09 -6.17
C HIS A 80 -1.15 9.32 -6.84
N ILE A 81 -1.29 8.02 -6.57
CA ILE A 81 -2.31 7.17 -7.19
C ILE A 81 -3.33 6.70 -6.16
N VAL A 82 -2.86 6.24 -5.00
CA VAL A 82 -3.67 5.72 -3.89
C VAL A 82 -3.13 6.23 -2.56
N PRO A 83 -3.99 6.44 -1.55
CA PRO A 83 -3.53 6.81 -0.21
C PRO A 83 -2.65 5.70 0.37
N VAL A 84 -1.55 6.06 1.01
CA VAL A 84 -0.57 5.14 1.59
C VAL A 84 -0.62 5.22 3.11
N ASP A 85 -0.82 4.09 3.77
CA ASP A 85 -0.86 4.00 5.22
C ASP A 85 0.52 3.87 5.85
N ILE A 86 1.38 3.07 5.23
CA ILE A 86 2.72 2.78 5.73
C ILE A 86 3.73 2.76 4.59
N TYR A 87 4.84 3.44 4.81
CA TYR A 87 6.01 3.40 3.93
C TYR A 87 7.07 2.48 4.51
N LEU A 88 7.53 1.56 3.70
CA LEU A 88 8.61 0.63 4.03
C LEU A 88 9.88 1.02 3.27
N PRO A 89 10.87 1.62 3.92
CA PRO A 89 12.10 2.03 3.26
C PRO A 89 13.00 0.84 2.91
N GLY A 90 13.85 1.01 1.93
CA GLY A 90 14.85 0.03 1.50
C GLY A 90 14.88 -0.18 -0.02
N CYS A 91 16.00 -0.72 -0.52
CA CYS A 91 16.17 -0.99 -1.96
C CYS A 91 17.08 -2.21 -2.18
N PRO A 92 16.55 -3.43 -2.11
CA PRO A 92 15.25 -3.85 -1.58
C PRO A 92 15.20 -3.80 -0.04
N PRO A 93 14.03 -3.70 0.57
CA PRO A 93 13.90 -3.79 2.01
C PRO A 93 14.20 -5.21 2.52
N ARG A 94 14.77 -5.30 3.71
CA ARG A 94 15.02 -6.59 4.38
C ARG A 94 13.72 -7.22 4.87
N PRO A 95 13.67 -8.55 5.04
CA PRO A 95 12.50 -9.25 5.56
C PRO A 95 12.02 -8.72 6.92
N GLU A 96 12.96 -8.41 7.82
CA GLU A 96 12.67 -7.84 9.14
C GLU A 96 11.96 -6.49 9.06
N MET A 97 12.30 -5.69 8.05
CA MET A 97 11.64 -4.39 7.81
C MET A 97 10.18 -4.58 7.41
N LEU A 98 9.88 -5.60 6.58
CA LEU A 98 8.50 -5.91 6.21
C LEU A 98 7.70 -6.40 7.42
N MET A 99 8.28 -7.25 8.26
CA MET A 99 7.67 -7.70 9.51
C MET A 99 7.39 -6.52 10.44
N HIS A 100 8.33 -5.60 10.58
CA HIS A 100 8.15 -4.40 11.38
C HIS A 100 7.01 -3.52 10.84
N ALA A 101 6.92 -3.34 9.51
CA ALA A 101 5.84 -2.58 8.89
C ALA A 101 4.47 -3.23 9.15
N ILE A 102 4.38 -4.57 9.12
CA ILE A 102 3.13 -5.30 9.44
C ILE A 102 2.77 -5.11 10.91
N ILE A 103 3.72 -5.19 11.83
CA ILE A 103 3.47 -4.94 13.26
C ILE A 103 2.99 -3.49 13.46
N THR A 104 3.64 -2.53 12.83
CA THR A 104 3.21 -1.11 12.89
C THR A 104 1.81 -0.91 12.33
N LEU A 105 1.44 -1.66 11.28
CA LEU A 105 0.07 -1.65 10.76
C LEU A 105 -0.93 -2.22 11.78
N HIS A 106 -0.58 -3.32 12.44
CA HIS A 106 -1.41 -3.89 13.49
C HIS A 106 -1.62 -2.90 14.65
N ASP A 107 -0.56 -2.22 15.10
CA ASP A 107 -0.67 -1.20 16.14
C ASP A 107 -1.56 -0.02 15.68
N LYS A 108 -1.44 0.42 14.44
CA LYS A 108 -2.32 1.44 13.85
C LYS A 108 -3.79 0.99 13.88
N ILE A 109 -4.06 -0.25 13.48
CA ILE A 109 -5.41 -0.81 13.44
C ILE A 109 -5.99 -0.95 14.86
N GLN A 110 -5.20 -1.40 15.82
CA GLN A 110 -5.64 -1.58 17.21
C GLN A 110 -5.96 -0.26 17.90
N ASN A 111 -5.22 0.80 17.57
CA ASN A 111 -5.43 2.13 18.12
C ASN A 111 -6.56 2.92 17.42
N MET A 112 -7.15 2.36 16.36
CA MET A 112 -8.31 2.99 15.71
C MET A 112 -9.58 2.85 16.58
N PRO A 113 -10.45 3.87 16.61
CA PRO A 113 -11.72 3.80 17.33
C PRO A 113 -12.58 2.64 16.83
N LEU A 114 -13.35 2.03 17.72
CA LEU A 114 -14.25 0.92 17.42
C LEU A 114 -15.65 1.41 17.03
N GLY A 115 -16.38 0.58 16.27
CA GLY A 115 -17.76 0.84 15.92
C GLY A 115 -17.97 1.83 14.77
N ALA A 116 -19.06 2.59 14.82
CA ALA A 116 -19.45 3.55 13.76
C ALA A 116 -18.35 4.62 13.51
N ASN A 117 -17.69 5.06 14.56
CA ASN A 117 -16.62 6.05 14.48
C ASN A 117 -15.37 5.53 13.75
N ARG A 118 -15.21 4.19 13.60
CA ARG A 118 -14.08 3.61 12.88
C ARG A 118 -14.13 3.92 11.38
N ALA A 119 -15.30 3.78 10.78
CA ALA A 119 -15.48 4.07 9.35
C ALA A 119 -15.23 5.55 9.04
N GLU A 120 -15.67 6.43 9.94
CA GLU A 120 -15.43 7.87 9.83
C GLU A 120 -13.94 8.21 10.01
N ALA A 121 -13.25 7.59 10.98
CA ALA A 121 -11.83 7.78 11.21
C ALA A 121 -10.99 7.30 10.02
N ILE A 122 -11.34 6.17 9.40
CA ILE A 122 -10.66 5.67 8.19
C ILE A 122 -10.86 6.65 7.03
N ARG A 123 -12.11 7.09 6.78
CA ARG A 123 -12.40 8.09 5.72
C ARG A 123 -11.70 9.41 5.96
N ALA A 124 -11.67 9.89 7.21
CA ALA A 124 -10.96 11.11 7.56
C ALA A 124 -9.45 10.98 7.33
N ALA A 125 -8.85 9.84 7.67
CA ALA A 125 -7.44 9.57 7.44
C ALA A 125 -7.12 9.45 5.94
N GLU A 126 -7.97 8.79 5.16
CA GLU A 126 -7.85 8.73 3.69
C GLU A 126 -7.98 10.11 3.06
N GLN A 127 -8.96 10.89 3.51
CA GLN A 127 -9.17 12.26 3.01
C GLN A 127 -7.98 13.15 3.33
N ALA A 128 -7.45 13.09 4.54
CA ALA A 128 -6.26 13.85 4.93
C ALA A 128 -5.03 13.47 4.07
N ALA A 129 -4.85 12.18 3.78
CA ALA A 129 -3.78 11.72 2.91
C ALA A 129 -3.95 12.21 1.46
N LEU A 130 -5.19 12.29 0.96
CA LEU A 130 -5.51 12.82 -0.36
C LEU A 130 -5.33 14.34 -0.46
N ASP A 131 -5.66 15.06 0.61
CA ASP A 131 -5.49 16.52 0.68
C ASP A 131 -3.99 16.89 0.75
N GLU A 132 -3.19 16.09 1.43
CA GLU A 132 -1.74 16.29 1.51
C GLU A 132 -1.06 16.05 0.15
N ARG A 133 -1.53 15.05 -0.61
CA ARG A 133 -1.03 14.74 -1.97
C ARG A 133 -2.17 14.39 -2.91
N PRO A 134 -2.65 15.35 -3.71
CA PRO A 134 -3.74 15.12 -4.63
C PRO A 134 -3.40 14.02 -5.65
N LEU A 135 -4.34 13.12 -5.87
CA LEU A 135 -4.19 12.01 -6.82
C LEU A 135 -4.05 12.53 -8.26
N ILE A 136 -3.21 11.87 -9.04
CA ILE A 136 -3.12 12.12 -10.47
C ILE A 136 -4.44 11.69 -11.13
N PRO A 137 -5.13 12.56 -11.88
CA PRO A 137 -6.36 12.19 -12.56
C PRO A 137 -6.08 11.08 -13.59
N VAL A 138 -6.76 9.97 -13.41
CA VAL A 138 -6.58 8.75 -14.23
C VAL A 138 -7.31 8.85 -15.57
N GLU A 139 -8.30 9.76 -15.69
CA GLU A 139 -9.19 9.88 -16.85
C GLU A 139 -8.49 10.26 -18.17
N GLY A 140 -7.28 10.77 -18.13
CA GLY A 140 -6.49 11.11 -19.33
C GLY A 140 -5.45 10.08 -19.75
N MET A 141 -5.21 9.03 -18.97
CA MET A 141 -4.11 8.09 -19.19
C MET A 141 -4.41 6.98 -20.23
N PHE A 142 -5.65 6.85 -20.68
CA PHE A 142 -6.09 5.81 -21.63
C PHE A 142 -6.32 6.31 -23.06
N ARG A 143 -5.85 7.53 -23.41
CA ARG A 143 -5.90 8.04 -24.79
C ARG A 143 -4.59 7.88 -25.52
#